data_cfeeac3e435fc7820726e5c2ad166eb1
#
_entry.id   cfeeac3e435fc7820726e5c2ad166eb1
#
_cell.length_a   1.000
_cell.length_b   1.000
_cell.length_c   1.000
_cell.angle_alpha   90.00
_cell.angle_beta   90.00
_cell.angle_gamma   90.00
#
_symmetry.space_group_name_H-M   'P 1'
#
loop_
_entity.id
_entity.type
_entity.pdbx_description
1 polymer ?
#
loop_
_entity_poly.entity_id
_entity_poly.type
_entity_poly.pdbx_seq_one_letter_code
_entity_poly.pdbx_strand_id
1 'polypeptide(L)'
;MSEVNLGRVQGGGIFYSTASSGTSIAKSTLTPTGLVPLVGDCVVFPNGDLRKITAVSGTNVTCGSVSANFKGDKGDTGTTSSIVKTAAEWESQNPVLGAGVFGFDSTNKIIKAGDGTTAWKTLPTLLSTDFSFEKASWSDIAALSESGSADKYFSVGDEKTISLTTGEQVTLVILGFDHDDLTGGGKAGISIGMKNLLATKYRMNATATNEGGWDESEMRTSTMATLLSQLPSDLQGVIKQVNKKATAGGASTSITTSADKLWLLAEVEVDGTTSAGYADEGEQYEYWKTVKDGTVAADRIKYLSNGSGSANFWWLRSPYVSHSTYFRSFSSTGIVNANVANSTRGVSFGFCV
;
A
#
# COMPACT_ATOMS: atom_id res chain seq x y z
N MET A 1 -7.28 29.96 -23.78
CA MET A 1 -6.91 29.86 -22.34
C MET A 1 -5.92 28.71 -22.24
N SER A 2 -4.68 29.00 -21.88
CA SER A 2 -3.67 27.96 -21.70
C SER A 2 -4.05 27.10 -20.48
N GLU A 3 -4.16 25.80 -20.68
CA GLU A 3 -4.31 24.84 -19.59
C GLU A 3 -3.11 24.99 -18.66
N VAL A 4 -3.36 25.43 -17.43
CA VAL A 4 -2.39 25.31 -16.37
C VAL A 4 -2.47 23.85 -15.93
N ASN A 5 -1.54 23.04 -16.41
CA ASN A 5 -1.36 21.69 -15.93
C ASN A 5 -0.77 21.78 -14.51
N LEU A 6 -1.64 21.92 -13.53
CA LEU A 6 -1.28 21.74 -12.12
C LEU A 6 -1.04 20.25 -11.93
N GLY A 7 0.17 19.83 -12.21
CA GLY A 7 0.59 18.45 -11.96
C GLY A 7 0.12 17.99 -10.59
N ARG A 8 -0.24 16.71 -10.48
CA ARG A 8 -0.74 16.15 -9.22
C ARG A 8 0.25 16.43 -8.10
N VAL A 9 -0.20 17.22 -7.14
CA VAL A 9 0.48 17.36 -5.87
C VAL A 9 0.15 16.10 -5.09
N GLN A 10 1.13 15.39 -4.58
CA GLN A 10 0.89 14.19 -3.77
C GLN A 10 -0.21 14.46 -2.73
N GLY A 11 -1.28 13.65 -2.75
CA GLY A 11 -2.33 13.67 -1.72
C GLY A 11 -3.53 14.56 -1.96
N GLY A 12 -3.75 15.07 -3.16
CA GLY A 12 -4.97 15.78 -3.49
C GLY A 12 -4.97 16.21 -4.95
N GLY A 13 -5.65 15.44 -5.81
CA GLY A 13 -5.84 15.78 -7.20
C GLY A 13 -6.95 16.81 -7.37
N ILE A 14 -6.81 17.69 -8.34
CA ILE A 14 -7.94 18.46 -8.87
C ILE A 14 -8.25 17.91 -10.25
N PHE A 15 -9.47 17.46 -10.41
CA PHE A 15 -10.01 16.99 -11.68
C PHE A 15 -11.02 18.02 -12.20
N TYR A 16 -11.07 18.18 -13.50
CA TYR A 16 -12.12 18.90 -14.18
C TYR A 16 -13.08 17.88 -14.79
N SER A 17 -14.37 18.06 -14.59
CA SER A 17 -15.39 17.17 -15.15
C SER A 17 -16.01 17.81 -16.38
N THR A 18 -16.29 17.01 -17.42
CA THR A 18 -17.16 17.42 -18.54
C THR A 18 -18.64 17.24 -18.22
N ALA A 19 -19.00 16.53 -17.16
CA ALA A 19 -20.38 16.45 -16.66
C ALA A 19 -20.81 17.81 -16.10
N SER A 20 -22.03 18.23 -16.38
CA SER A 20 -22.54 19.54 -15.98
C SER A 20 -22.67 19.74 -14.46
N SER A 21 -23.00 18.68 -13.73
CA SER A 21 -23.07 18.58 -12.26
C SER A 21 -23.34 17.12 -11.89
N GLY A 22 -23.26 16.78 -10.61
CA GLY A 22 -23.69 15.46 -10.10
C GLY A 22 -22.98 15.04 -8.83
N THR A 23 -23.58 14.08 -8.14
CA THR A 23 -23.00 13.42 -6.97
C THR A 23 -22.34 12.08 -7.32
N SER A 24 -22.64 11.51 -8.50
CA SER A 24 -21.96 10.33 -9.03
C SER A 24 -21.65 10.59 -10.51
N ILE A 25 -20.37 10.57 -10.87
CA ILE A 25 -19.91 10.90 -12.22
C ILE A 25 -18.96 9.82 -12.73
N ALA A 26 -18.98 9.58 -14.04
CA ALA A 26 -18.07 8.62 -14.65
C ALA A 26 -16.63 9.13 -14.63
N LYS A 27 -15.68 8.27 -14.31
CA LYS A 27 -14.23 8.60 -14.34
C LYS A 27 -13.78 9.07 -15.72
N SER A 28 -14.40 8.57 -16.78
CA SER A 28 -14.11 8.98 -18.16
C SER A 28 -14.41 10.45 -18.45
N THR A 29 -15.17 11.12 -17.59
CA THR A 29 -15.46 12.57 -17.72
C THR A 29 -14.43 13.46 -17.01
N LEU A 30 -13.45 12.87 -16.36
CA LEU A 30 -12.45 13.58 -15.56
C LEU A 30 -11.18 13.89 -16.36
N THR A 31 -10.66 15.08 -16.18
CA THR A 31 -9.39 15.56 -16.77
C THR A 31 -8.51 16.08 -15.62
N PRO A 32 -7.18 15.81 -15.61
CA PRO A 32 -6.41 15.15 -16.66
C PRO A 32 -6.69 13.63 -16.75
N THR A 33 -6.75 13.15 -17.98
CA THR A 33 -6.86 11.72 -18.27
C THR A 33 -5.54 11.03 -17.89
N GLY A 34 -5.65 9.81 -17.33
CA GLY A 34 -4.48 9.04 -16.90
C GLY A 34 -4.05 9.26 -15.45
N LEU A 35 -4.69 10.18 -14.72
CA LEU A 35 -4.62 10.21 -13.27
C LEU A 35 -5.82 9.47 -12.67
N VAL A 36 -5.56 8.72 -11.60
CA VAL A 36 -6.60 8.00 -10.87
C VAL A 36 -7.20 8.91 -9.82
N PRO A 37 -8.52 9.13 -9.84
CA PRO A 37 -9.17 9.87 -8.78
C PRO A 37 -9.20 9.05 -7.48
N LEU A 38 -8.88 9.69 -6.36
CA LEU A 38 -8.89 9.10 -5.02
C LEU A 38 -9.92 9.77 -4.13
N VAL A 39 -10.33 9.09 -3.08
CA VAL A 39 -11.13 9.70 -2.01
C VAL A 39 -10.34 10.86 -1.41
N GLY A 40 -10.98 12.02 -1.31
CA GLY A 40 -10.31 13.25 -0.86
C GLY A 40 -9.87 14.19 -1.97
N ASP A 41 -9.71 13.72 -3.21
CA ASP A 41 -9.50 14.60 -4.37
C ASP A 41 -10.72 15.51 -4.60
N CYS A 42 -10.53 16.54 -5.41
CA CYS A 42 -11.58 17.48 -5.75
C CYS A 42 -11.94 17.41 -7.23
N VAL A 43 -13.20 17.63 -7.55
CA VAL A 43 -13.70 17.76 -8.91
C VAL A 43 -14.28 19.15 -9.10
N VAL A 44 -13.83 19.84 -10.16
CA VAL A 44 -14.39 21.11 -10.63
C VAL A 44 -15.33 20.81 -11.78
N PHE A 45 -16.57 21.25 -11.65
CA PHE A 45 -17.61 21.10 -12.67
C PHE A 45 -17.70 22.34 -13.59
N PRO A 46 -18.26 22.22 -14.80
CA PRO A 46 -18.44 23.35 -15.71
C PRO A 46 -19.30 24.50 -15.15
N ASN A 47 -20.17 24.19 -14.19
CA ASN A 47 -20.96 25.22 -13.48
C ASN A 47 -20.15 25.96 -12.40
N GLY A 48 -18.88 25.62 -12.22
CA GLY A 48 -17.99 26.20 -11.22
C GLY A 48 -17.98 25.50 -9.86
N ASP A 49 -18.83 24.50 -9.64
CA ASP A 49 -18.83 23.75 -8.39
C ASP A 49 -17.52 23.00 -8.19
N LEU A 50 -16.92 23.16 -7.02
CA LEU A 50 -15.86 22.31 -6.50
C LEU A 50 -16.48 21.33 -5.51
N ARG A 51 -16.24 20.03 -5.71
CA ARG A 51 -16.74 18.99 -4.79
C ARG A 51 -15.62 18.02 -4.46
N LYS A 52 -15.60 17.56 -3.22
CA LYS A 52 -14.65 16.54 -2.76
C LYS A 52 -15.14 15.14 -3.15
N ILE A 53 -14.26 14.29 -3.62
CA ILE A 53 -14.55 12.87 -3.87
C ILE A 53 -14.70 12.17 -2.52
N THR A 54 -15.83 11.53 -2.31
CA THR A 54 -16.16 10.80 -1.07
C THR A 54 -16.14 9.30 -1.23
N ALA A 55 -16.23 8.81 -2.48
CA ALA A 55 -16.05 7.40 -2.81
C ALA A 55 -15.57 7.22 -4.25
N VAL A 56 -14.83 6.16 -4.49
CA VAL A 56 -14.36 5.73 -5.81
C VAL A 56 -14.83 4.31 -6.04
N SER A 57 -15.51 4.08 -7.16
CA SER A 57 -15.92 2.74 -7.62
C SER A 57 -15.34 2.45 -8.99
N GLY A 58 -15.43 1.21 -9.49
CA GLY A 58 -14.83 0.79 -10.76
C GLY A 58 -14.85 1.84 -11.87
N THR A 59 -16.02 2.31 -12.27
CA THR A 59 -16.19 3.28 -13.37
C THR A 59 -16.55 4.69 -12.94
N ASN A 60 -16.92 4.90 -11.66
CA ASN A 60 -17.47 6.17 -11.18
C ASN A 60 -16.72 6.71 -9.97
N VAL A 61 -16.86 8.02 -9.73
CA VAL A 61 -16.56 8.67 -8.47
C VAL A 61 -17.82 9.26 -7.87
N THR A 62 -17.95 9.21 -6.54
CA THR A 62 -19.01 9.89 -5.81
C THR A 62 -18.45 11.18 -5.24
N CYS A 63 -19.13 12.29 -5.50
CA CYS A 63 -18.77 13.60 -5.01
C CYS A 63 -19.71 14.01 -3.86
N GLY A 64 -19.17 14.62 -2.84
CA GLY A 64 -19.90 15.20 -1.73
C GLY A 64 -20.70 16.47 -2.11
N SER A 65 -21.15 17.20 -1.10
CA SER A 65 -21.75 18.52 -1.27
C SER A 65 -20.76 19.50 -1.92
N VAL A 66 -21.28 20.59 -2.48
CA VAL A 66 -20.47 21.67 -3.01
C VAL A 66 -19.61 22.24 -1.89
N SER A 67 -18.30 22.21 -2.07
CA SER A 67 -17.32 22.76 -1.13
C SER A 67 -17.00 24.23 -1.44
N ALA A 68 -17.07 24.61 -2.74
CA ALA A 68 -16.91 25.97 -3.22
C ALA A 68 -17.51 26.08 -4.63
N ASN A 69 -17.77 27.29 -5.11
CA ASN A 69 -18.18 27.55 -6.48
C ASN A 69 -17.29 28.64 -7.09
N PHE A 70 -16.70 28.33 -8.24
CA PHE A 70 -15.77 29.23 -8.97
C PHE A 70 -16.47 30.19 -9.93
N LYS A 71 -17.74 29.96 -10.23
CA LYS A 71 -18.55 30.90 -11.01
C LYS A 71 -19.29 31.78 -10.02
N GLY A 72 -18.82 33.00 -9.85
CA GLY A 72 -19.62 34.04 -9.19
C GLY A 72 -20.97 34.23 -9.87
N ASP A 73 -21.96 34.71 -9.14
CA ASP A 73 -23.23 35.14 -9.71
C ASP A 73 -22.99 36.12 -10.85
N LYS A 74 -23.81 36.01 -11.92
CA LYS A 74 -23.72 36.81 -13.13
C LYS A 74 -23.89 38.30 -12.76
N GLY A 75 -22.80 39.00 -12.58
CA GLY A 75 -22.81 40.43 -12.24
C GLY A 75 -21.53 40.99 -11.66
N ASP A 76 -20.66 40.15 -11.16
CA ASP A 76 -19.38 40.61 -10.61
C ASP A 76 -18.23 40.10 -11.47
N THR A 77 -17.44 41.00 -12.03
CA THR A 77 -16.11 40.70 -12.58
C THR A 77 -15.19 40.37 -11.39
N GLY A 78 -15.50 39.28 -10.72
CA GLY A 78 -14.70 38.78 -9.60
C GLY A 78 -13.34 38.36 -10.09
N THR A 79 -12.32 39.07 -9.71
CA THR A 79 -10.94 38.59 -9.75
C THR A 79 -10.86 37.33 -8.85
N THR A 80 -10.94 36.18 -9.48
CA THR A 80 -10.56 34.92 -8.81
C THR A 80 -9.06 34.96 -8.54
N SER A 81 -8.68 35.58 -7.44
CA SER A 81 -7.28 35.64 -7.03
C SER A 81 -6.99 34.44 -6.12
N SER A 82 -6.17 33.55 -6.63
CA SER A 82 -5.49 32.60 -5.75
C SER A 82 -4.38 33.36 -5.01
N ILE A 83 -4.35 33.26 -3.70
CA ILE A 83 -3.31 33.87 -2.87
C ILE A 83 -2.30 32.79 -2.52
N VAL A 84 -1.06 32.98 -2.95
CA VAL A 84 0.06 32.07 -2.64
C VAL A 84 0.93 32.70 -1.57
N LYS A 85 1.16 32.00 -0.48
CA LYS A 85 2.03 32.41 0.63
C LYS A 85 2.78 31.20 1.16
N THR A 86 3.88 31.47 1.86
CA THR A 86 4.58 30.45 2.66
C THR A 86 3.80 30.12 3.95
N ALA A 87 4.11 28.98 4.58
CA ALA A 87 3.50 28.63 5.86
C ALA A 87 3.69 29.73 6.92
N ALA A 88 4.88 30.31 6.99
CA ALA A 88 5.21 31.38 7.94
C ALA A 88 4.36 32.65 7.68
N GLU A 89 4.10 33.01 6.44
CA GLU A 89 3.26 34.15 6.09
C GLU A 89 1.79 33.88 6.41
N TRP A 90 1.29 32.69 6.12
CA TRP A 90 -0.06 32.28 6.50
C TRP A 90 -0.25 32.26 8.02
N GLU A 91 0.76 31.77 8.74
CA GLU A 91 0.75 31.72 10.21
C GLU A 91 0.73 33.12 10.84
N SER A 92 1.59 34.02 10.34
CA SER A 92 1.73 35.38 10.90
C SER A 92 0.55 36.28 10.57
N GLN A 93 0.00 36.20 9.38
CA GLN A 93 -1.06 37.07 8.89
C GLN A 93 -2.46 36.55 9.24
N ASN A 94 -2.63 35.23 9.27
CA ASN A 94 -3.89 34.52 9.55
C ASN A 94 -5.14 35.22 8.92
N PRO A 95 -5.13 35.54 7.62
CA PRO A 95 -6.19 36.37 7.01
C PRO A 95 -7.51 35.63 6.94
N VAL A 96 -8.61 36.37 6.91
CA VAL A 96 -9.90 35.91 6.44
C VAL A 96 -9.90 36.02 4.91
N LEU A 97 -10.03 34.91 4.22
CA LEU A 97 -10.15 34.91 2.76
C LEU A 97 -11.61 35.13 2.37
N GLY A 98 -11.82 35.97 1.36
CA GLY A 98 -13.17 36.16 0.81
C GLY A 98 -13.79 34.82 0.36
N ALA A 99 -15.12 34.74 0.36
CA ALA A 99 -15.83 33.55 -0.09
C ALA A 99 -15.43 33.17 -1.52
N GLY A 100 -14.99 31.93 -1.71
CA GLY A 100 -14.51 31.42 -3.01
C GLY A 100 -13.06 31.82 -3.38
N VAL A 101 -12.35 32.57 -2.54
CA VAL A 101 -10.92 32.85 -2.73
C VAL A 101 -10.09 31.67 -2.25
N PHE A 102 -9.17 31.19 -3.06
CA PHE A 102 -8.26 30.11 -2.70
C PHE A 102 -6.96 30.64 -2.13
N GLY A 103 -6.55 30.10 -1.00
CA GLY A 103 -5.21 30.25 -0.46
C GLY A 103 -4.38 28.99 -0.73
N PHE A 104 -3.14 29.17 -1.17
CA PHE A 104 -2.16 28.11 -1.32
C PHE A 104 -0.97 28.35 -0.41
N ASP A 105 -0.73 27.42 0.50
CA ASP A 105 0.50 27.36 1.28
C ASP A 105 1.57 26.65 0.45
N SER A 106 2.53 27.41 -0.03
CA SER A 106 3.60 26.92 -0.91
C SER A 106 4.64 26.05 -0.16
N THR A 107 4.72 26.14 1.17
CA THR A 107 5.62 25.35 1.99
C THR A 107 5.03 23.96 2.26
N ASN A 108 3.79 23.95 2.82
CA ASN A 108 3.12 22.71 3.23
C ASN A 108 2.27 22.12 2.09
N LYS A 109 2.22 22.82 0.93
CA LYS A 109 1.41 22.41 -0.23
C LYS A 109 -0.08 22.24 0.11
N ILE A 110 -0.63 23.08 0.93
CA ILE A 110 -2.01 23.06 1.41
C ILE A 110 -2.84 24.08 0.61
N ILE A 111 -4.05 23.67 0.19
CA ILE A 111 -5.04 24.57 -0.36
C ILE A 111 -6.23 24.65 0.59
N LYS A 112 -6.69 25.86 0.85
CA LYS A 112 -7.93 26.16 1.58
C LYS A 112 -8.79 27.13 0.78
N ALA A 113 -10.13 27.02 0.88
CA ALA A 113 -11.05 27.99 0.30
C ALA A 113 -11.58 28.89 1.40
N GLY A 114 -11.56 30.20 1.12
CA GLY A 114 -12.21 31.20 1.97
C GLY A 114 -13.72 31.03 1.96
N ASP A 115 -14.33 31.24 3.11
CA ASP A 115 -15.79 31.32 3.30
C ASP A 115 -16.27 32.75 3.58
N GLY A 116 -15.36 33.71 3.56
CA GLY A 116 -15.62 35.13 3.85
C GLY A 116 -15.64 35.49 5.33
N THR A 117 -15.51 34.52 6.23
CA THR A 117 -15.67 34.74 7.66
C THR A 117 -14.61 34.08 8.53
N THR A 118 -14.12 32.93 8.12
CA THR A 118 -13.18 32.12 8.89
C THR A 118 -11.74 32.47 8.55
N ALA A 119 -10.92 32.68 9.58
CA ALA A 119 -9.50 32.93 9.40
C ALA A 119 -8.76 31.68 8.90
N TRP A 120 -7.68 31.88 8.13
CA TRP A 120 -6.89 30.82 7.48
C TRP A 120 -6.57 29.62 8.35
N LYS A 121 -6.14 29.83 9.59
CA LYS A 121 -5.77 28.73 10.49
C LYS A 121 -6.92 27.77 10.77
N THR A 122 -8.13 28.30 10.84
CA THR A 122 -9.34 27.56 11.20
C THR A 122 -10.08 27.00 9.98
N LEU A 123 -9.83 27.56 8.78
CA LEU A 123 -10.40 27.03 7.54
C LEU A 123 -10.06 25.56 7.35
N PRO A 124 -11.01 24.71 6.92
CA PRO A 124 -10.71 23.34 6.58
C PRO A 124 -9.74 23.25 5.40
N THR A 125 -8.81 22.31 5.47
CA THR A 125 -7.92 22.00 4.34
C THR A 125 -8.73 21.30 3.25
N LEU A 126 -8.77 21.85 2.05
CA LEU A 126 -9.37 21.19 0.88
C LEU A 126 -8.45 20.16 0.27
N LEU A 127 -7.15 20.47 0.27
CA LEU A 127 -6.11 19.60 -0.27
C LEU A 127 -4.92 19.60 0.68
N SER A 128 -4.40 18.44 0.97
CA SER A 128 -3.16 18.24 1.72
C SER A 128 -2.22 17.37 0.89
N THR A 129 -0.93 17.69 0.90
CA THR A 129 0.12 16.90 0.22
C THR A 129 0.55 15.68 0.99
N ASP A 130 -0.10 15.41 2.10
CA ASP A 130 0.29 14.35 3.03
C ASP A 130 -0.28 12.99 2.62
N PHE A 131 -0.23 12.69 1.30
CA PHE A 131 -0.58 11.40 0.75
C PHE A 131 0.69 10.56 0.66
N SER A 132 0.85 9.69 1.63
CA SER A 132 1.94 8.71 1.70
C SER A 132 1.34 7.32 1.89
N PHE A 133 2.12 6.27 1.67
CA PHE A 133 1.67 4.90 1.93
C PHE A 133 1.19 4.74 3.38
N GLU A 134 1.88 5.35 4.36
CA GLU A 134 1.50 5.34 5.78
C GLU A 134 0.08 5.90 6.01
N LYS A 135 -0.29 6.97 5.31
CA LYS A 135 -1.53 7.72 5.56
C LYS A 135 -2.68 7.36 4.62
N ALA A 136 -2.39 6.79 3.47
CA ALA A 136 -3.39 6.39 2.49
C ALA A 136 -4.36 5.36 3.09
N SER A 137 -5.65 5.47 2.78
CA SER A 137 -6.61 4.42 3.13
C SER A 137 -6.38 3.16 2.29
N TRP A 138 -6.79 2.00 2.79
CA TRP A 138 -6.67 0.76 2.02
C TRP A 138 -7.49 0.78 0.74
N SER A 139 -8.61 1.50 0.73
CA SER A 139 -9.38 1.71 -0.51
C SER A 139 -8.64 2.54 -1.56
N ASP A 140 -7.88 3.57 -1.13
CA ASP A 140 -7.08 4.37 -2.06
C ASP A 140 -5.89 3.57 -2.59
N ILE A 141 -5.21 2.82 -1.71
CA ILE A 141 -4.12 1.93 -2.10
C ILE A 141 -4.60 0.89 -3.13
N ALA A 142 -5.77 0.28 -2.89
CA ALA A 142 -6.36 -0.68 -3.82
C ALA A 142 -6.73 -0.05 -5.17
N ALA A 143 -7.30 1.16 -5.16
CA ALA A 143 -7.62 1.88 -6.40
C ALA A 143 -6.37 2.21 -7.22
N LEU A 144 -5.28 2.60 -6.57
CA LEU A 144 -4.00 2.84 -7.24
C LEU A 144 -3.39 1.55 -7.80
N SER A 145 -3.47 0.46 -7.03
CA SER A 145 -3.03 -0.86 -7.47
C SER A 145 -3.79 -1.32 -8.72
N GLU A 146 -5.13 -1.29 -8.66
CA GLU A 146 -6.00 -1.73 -9.77
C GLU A 146 -5.80 -0.90 -11.05
N SER A 147 -5.41 0.34 -10.93
CA SER A 147 -5.16 1.21 -12.08
C SER A 147 -3.75 1.11 -12.65
N GLY A 148 -2.85 0.33 -12.04
CA GLY A 148 -1.45 0.27 -12.42
C GLY A 148 -0.72 1.60 -12.26
N SER A 149 -1.09 2.38 -11.25
CA SER A 149 -0.50 3.71 -11.01
C SER A 149 0.15 3.84 -9.64
N ALA A 150 0.23 2.77 -8.88
CA ALA A 150 0.74 2.80 -7.51
C ALA A 150 2.19 3.28 -7.42
N ASP A 151 3.02 2.89 -8.37
CA ASP A 151 4.43 3.29 -8.52
C ASP A 151 4.67 4.79 -8.73
N LYS A 152 3.62 5.52 -9.12
CA LYS A 152 3.67 6.99 -9.26
C LYS A 152 3.46 7.73 -7.95
N TYR A 153 2.98 7.03 -6.93
CA TYR A 153 2.61 7.61 -5.64
C TYR A 153 3.41 7.05 -4.48
N PHE A 154 3.81 5.80 -4.60
CA PHE A 154 4.53 5.06 -3.59
C PHE A 154 5.84 4.54 -4.15
N SER A 155 6.77 4.27 -3.27
CA SER A 155 8.08 3.70 -3.60
C SER A 155 8.26 2.35 -2.91
N VAL A 156 9.05 1.47 -3.53
CA VAL A 156 9.51 0.26 -2.86
C VAL A 156 10.24 0.65 -1.57
N GLY A 157 9.88 0.01 -0.47
CA GLY A 157 10.40 0.33 0.85
C GLY A 157 9.54 1.31 1.66
N ASP A 158 8.50 1.93 1.07
CA ASP A 158 7.54 2.73 1.86
C ASP A 158 6.85 1.86 2.90
N GLU A 159 6.65 2.42 4.09
CA GLU A 159 6.18 1.70 5.26
C GLU A 159 4.78 2.16 5.68
N LYS A 160 4.02 1.23 6.26
CA LYS A 160 2.71 1.49 6.87
C LYS A 160 2.53 0.66 8.13
N THR A 161 2.19 1.31 9.23
CA THR A 161 1.91 0.61 10.48
C THR A 161 0.42 0.32 10.62
N ILE A 162 0.09 -0.92 10.95
CA ILE A 162 -1.28 -1.37 11.21
C ILE A 162 -1.40 -2.00 12.59
N SER A 163 -2.61 -1.99 13.14
CA SER A 163 -2.96 -2.71 14.38
C SER A 163 -3.72 -3.97 14.03
N LEU A 164 -3.23 -5.12 14.46
CA LEU A 164 -4.00 -6.36 14.41
C LEU A 164 -5.15 -6.32 15.41
N THR A 165 -6.18 -7.13 15.22
CA THR A 165 -7.31 -7.24 16.18
C THR A 165 -6.87 -7.73 17.57
N THR A 166 -5.69 -8.33 17.66
CA THR A 166 -5.03 -8.71 18.93
C THR A 166 -4.41 -7.53 19.67
N GLY A 167 -4.37 -6.32 19.06
CA GLY A 167 -3.68 -5.13 19.58
C GLY A 167 -2.19 -5.06 19.20
N GLU A 168 -1.64 -6.08 18.56
CA GLU A 168 -0.25 -6.07 18.09
C GLU A 168 -0.08 -5.06 16.95
N GLN A 169 0.97 -4.24 17.05
CA GLN A 169 1.37 -3.32 15.97
C GLN A 169 2.37 -4.01 15.04
N VAL A 170 2.10 -4.00 13.75
CA VAL A 170 3.01 -4.52 12.73
C VAL A 170 3.29 -3.47 11.68
N THR A 171 4.54 -3.34 11.29
CA THR A 171 4.95 -2.46 10.19
C THR A 171 5.02 -3.27 8.91
N LEU A 172 4.31 -2.81 7.91
CA LEU A 172 4.29 -3.34 6.54
C LEU A 172 5.24 -2.52 5.67
N VAL A 173 5.75 -3.13 4.61
CA VAL A 173 6.64 -2.50 3.64
C VAL A 173 6.27 -2.92 2.22
N ILE A 174 6.34 -2.00 1.27
CA ILE A 174 6.15 -2.31 -0.15
C ILE A 174 7.36 -3.11 -0.64
N LEU A 175 7.11 -4.33 -1.13
CA LEU A 175 8.13 -5.23 -1.66
C LEU A 175 8.40 -5.00 -3.16
N GLY A 176 7.37 -4.60 -3.90
CA GLY A 176 7.44 -4.37 -5.34
C GLY A 176 6.10 -4.04 -5.94
N PHE A 177 6.13 -3.63 -7.21
CA PHE A 177 4.96 -3.35 -8.03
C PHE A 177 4.88 -4.37 -9.17
N ASP A 178 3.66 -4.74 -9.57
CA ASP A 178 3.38 -5.67 -10.68
C ASP A 178 4.22 -6.97 -10.63
N HIS A 179 4.44 -7.49 -9.42
CA HIS A 179 5.31 -8.66 -9.20
C HIS A 179 4.53 -9.97 -9.24
N ASP A 180 3.51 -10.12 -8.39
CA ASP A 180 2.80 -11.38 -8.18
C ASP A 180 1.66 -11.58 -9.17
N ASP A 181 1.47 -12.84 -9.64
CA ASP A 181 0.41 -13.22 -10.56
C ASP A 181 -0.92 -13.41 -9.80
N LEU A 182 -1.97 -12.70 -10.22
CA LEU A 182 -3.32 -12.90 -9.73
C LEU A 182 -3.86 -14.27 -10.15
N THR A 183 -4.66 -14.91 -9.29
CA THR A 183 -5.34 -16.17 -9.64
C THR A 183 -6.32 -16.02 -10.80
N GLY A 184 -6.87 -14.82 -10.99
CA GLY A 184 -7.76 -14.47 -12.10
C GLY A 184 -7.04 -14.01 -13.38
N GLY A 185 -5.71 -14.03 -13.38
CA GLY A 185 -4.87 -13.52 -14.48
C GLY A 185 -4.47 -12.05 -14.31
N GLY A 186 -3.34 -11.70 -14.91
CA GLY A 186 -2.71 -10.38 -14.72
C GLY A 186 -1.85 -10.31 -13.47
N LYS A 187 -1.31 -9.13 -13.18
CA LYS A 187 -0.45 -8.86 -12.02
C LYS A 187 -1.22 -8.14 -10.90
N ALA A 188 -0.85 -8.41 -9.67
CA ALA A 188 -1.24 -7.57 -8.53
C ALA A 188 -0.39 -6.30 -8.55
N GLY A 189 -1.03 -5.13 -8.42
CA GLY A 189 -0.30 -3.87 -8.58
C GLY A 189 0.69 -3.58 -7.46
N ILE A 190 0.43 -4.05 -6.22
CA ILE A 190 1.32 -3.84 -5.08
C ILE A 190 1.49 -5.14 -4.31
N SER A 191 2.75 -5.57 -4.13
CA SER A 191 3.14 -6.65 -3.21
C SER A 191 3.69 -6.03 -1.92
N ILE A 192 3.14 -6.45 -0.80
CA ILE A 192 3.42 -5.90 0.53
C ILE A 192 3.87 -7.03 1.44
N GLY A 193 4.84 -6.78 2.31
CA GLY A 193 5.29 -7.73 3.32
C GLY A 193 5.48 -7.10 4.68
N MET A 194 5.68 -7.92 5.70
CA MET A 194 6.05 -7.41 7.02
C MET A 194 7.52 -6.99 7.04
N LYS A 195 7.81 -5.81 7.60
CA LYS A 195 9.18 -5.36 7.86
C LYS A 195 9.87 -6.24 8.91
N ASN A 196 9.17 -6.57 9.97
CA ASN A 196 9.62 -7.37 11.09
C ASN A 196 8.76 -8.64 11.26
N LEU A 197 8.86 -9.31 12.40
CA LEU A 197 8.20 -10.56 12.71
C LEU A 197 7.03 -10.31 13.66
N LEU A 198 6.02 -11.19 13.61
CA LEU A 198 5.01 -11.26 14.66
C LEU A 198 5.65 -11.52 16.03
N ALA A 199 5.01 -11.05 17.08
CA ALA A 199 5.41 -11.33 18.47
C ALA A 199 5.40 -12.83 18.78
N THR A 200 4.40 -13.54 18.25
CA THR A 200 4.24 -14.99 18.41
C THR A 200 4.99 -15.74 17.31
N LYS A 201 5.69 -16.79 17.71
CA LYS A 201 6.38 -17.71 16.79
C LYS A 201 5.48 -18.90 16.49
N TYR A 202 5.56 -19.38 15.25
CA TYR A 202 4.75 -20.50 14.77
C TYR A 202 5.62 -21.60 14.18
N ARG A 203 5.08 -22.80 14.09
CA ARG A 203 5.67 -23.96 13.39
C ARG A 203 5.12 -24.03 11.97
N MET A 204 5.85 -24.66 11.07
CA MET A 204 5.36 -24.98 9.72
C MET A 204 4.34 -26.11 9.76
N ASN A 205 4.64 -27.18 10.52
CA ASN A 205 3.80 -28.38 10.67
C ASN A 205 3.81 -28.90 12.11
N ALA A 206 2.79 -29.64 12.48
CA ALA A 206 2.69 -30.29 13.80
C ALA A 206 3.80 -31.33 14.01
N THR A 207 4.23 -31.97 12.93
CA THR A 207 5.25 -33.02 12.92
C THR A 207 6.49 -32.56 12.15
N ALA A 208 7.60 -33.27 12.32
CA ALA A 208 8.85 -33.01 11.64
C ALA A 208 8.81 -33.53 10.19
N THR A 209 7.99 -32.90 9.34
CA THR A 209 7.87 -33.22 7.91
C THR A 209 7.67 -31.94 7.09
N ASN A 210 8.23 -31.91 5.89
CA ASN A 210 7.93 -30.92 4.86
C ASN A 210 7.20 -31.53 3.65
N GLU A 211 6.69 -32.75 3.81
CA GLU A 211 5.92 -33.42 2.77
C GLU A 211 4.66 -32.60 2.45
N GLY A 212 4.26 -32.52 1.17
CA GLY A 212 3.22 -31.62 0.71
C GLY A 212 3.64 -30.15 0.57
N GLY A 213 4.88 -29.83 0.98
CA GLY A 213 5.48 -28.50 0.83
C GLY A 213 4.71 -27.40 1.52
N TRP A 214 4.75 -26.20 0.93
CA TRP A 214 3.94 -25.07 1.38
C TRP A 214 2.45 -25.36 1.26
N ASP A 215 2.06 -26.01 0.18
CA ASP A 215 0.66 -26.20 -0.20
C ASP A 215 -0.15 -26.93 0.86
N GLU A 216 0.41 -27.95 1.49
CA GLU A 216 -0.23 -28.75 2.54
C GLU A 216 0.20 -28.38 3.97
N SER A 217 1.09 -27.39 4.14
CA SER A 217 1.58 -27.03 5.48
C SER A 217 0.48 -26.50 6.39
N GLU A 218 0.57 -26.82 7.70
CA GLU A 218 -0.29 -26.25 8.74
C GLU A 218 -0.16 -24.69 8.77
N MET A 219 1.03 -24.19 8.48
CA MET A 219 1.29 -22.76 8.37
C MET A 219 0.36 -22.11 7.34
N ARG A 220 0.27 -22.66 6.14
CA ARG A 220 -0.60 -22.15 5.07
C ARG A 220 -2.09 -22.39 5.37
N THR A 221 -2.44 -23.63 5.68
CA THR A 221 -3.84 -24.07 5.71
C THR A 221 -4.61 -23.61 6.94
N SER A 222 -3.88 -23.32 8.06
CA SER A 222 -4.48 -22.92 9.33
C SER A 222 -3.96 -21.56 9.81
N THR A 223 -2.64 -21.42 9.95
CA THR A 223 -2.04 -20.23 10.56
C THR A 223 -2.29 -18.98 9.71
N MET A 224 -2.10 -19.03 8.39
CA MET A 224 -2.35 -17.89 7.51
C MET A 224 -3.82 -17.46 7.50
N ALA A 225 -4.76 -18.41 7.56
CA ALA A 225 -6.20 -18.10 7.67
C ALA A 225 -6.51 -17.36 8.98
N THR A 226 -5.92 -17.79 10.09
CA THR A 226 -6.05 -17.14 11.39
C THR A 226 -5.47 -15.72 11.36
N LEU A 227 -4.26 -15.55 10.82
CA LEU A 227 -3.60 -14.25 10.70
C LEU A 227 -4.39 -13.30 9.79
N LEU A 228 -4.94 -13.78 8.68
CA LEU A 228 -5.80 -12.98 7.80
C LEU A 228 -7.00 -12.41 8.57
N SER A 229 -7.64 -13.20 9.43
CA SER A 229 -8.77 -12.74 10.24
C SER A 229 -8.39 -11.72 11.32
N GLN A 230 -7.11 -11.60 11.65
CA GLN A 230 -6.59 -10.63 12.61
C GLN A 230 -6.22 -9.28 11.97
N LEU A 231 -6.15 -9.20 10.65
CA LEU A 231 -5.91 -7.93 9.94
C LEU A 231 -7.12 -6.98 10.09
N PRO A 232 -6.93 -5.64 9.95
CA PRO A 232 -8.03 -4.69 9.86
C PRO A 232 -9.03 -5.08 8.76
N SER A 233 -10.31 -4.90 9.00
CA SER A 233 -11.38 -5.36 8.09
C SER A 233 -11.35 -4.66 6.73
N ASP A 234 -10.97 -3.41 6.68
CA ASP A 234 -10.80 -2.63 5.45
C ASP A 234 -9.61 -3.17 4.61
N LEU A 235 -8.53 -3.61 5.26
CA LEU A 235 -7.44 -4.31 4.59
C LEU A 235 -7.88 -5.68 4.08
N GLN A 236 -8.57 -6.49 4.90
CA GLN A 236 -9.07 -7.80 4.46
C GLN A 236 -9.92 -7.72 3.21
N GLY A 237 -10.71 -6.63 3.06
CA GLY A 237 -11.61 -6.40 1.92
C GLY A 237 -10.90 -6.14 0.60
N VAL A 238 -9.63 -5.71 0.62
CA VAL A 238 -8.87 -5.35 -0.59
C VAL A 238 -7.75 -6.33 -0.94
N ILE A 239 -7.41 -7.26 -0.03
CA ILE A 239 -6.38 -8.28 -0.28
C ILE A 239 -6.80 -9.18 -1.45
N LYS A 240 -5.94 -9.24 -2.46
CA LYS A 240 -6.10 -10.07 -3.65
C LYS A 240 -5.56 -11.48 -3.42
N GLN A 241 -6.07 -12.44 -4.15
CA GLN A 241 -5.56 -13.79 -4.18
C GLN A 241 -4.57 -13.95 -5.33
N VAL A 242 -3.39 -14.46 -5.02
CA VAL A 242 -2.27 -14.62 -5.98
C VAL A 242 -1.78 -16.06 -6.03
N ASN A 243 -1.13 -16.42 -7.12
CA ASN A 243 -0.50 -17.72 -7.31
C ASN A 243 0.89 -17.72 -6.66
N LYS A 244 1.10 -18.61 -5.69
CA LYS A 244 2.41 -18.78 -5.05
C LYS A 244 2.97 -20.16 -5.36
N LYS A 245 4.20 -20.18 -5.82
CA LYS A 245 4.92 -21.42 -6.16
C LYS A 245 5.79 -21.87 -5.01
N ALA A 246 5.87 -23.17 -4.78
CA ALA A 246 6.80 -23.81 -3.87
C ALA A 246 7.09 -25.23 -4.33
N THR A 247 8.21 -25.81 -3.88
CA THR A 247 8.42 -27.25 -4.08
C THR A 247 7.43 -28.08 -3.26
N ALA A 248 7.10 -29.25 -3.77
CA ALA A 248 6.17 -30.18 -3.13
C ALA A 248 6.66 -30.77 -1.80
N GLY A 249 7.92 -30.50 -1.42
CA GLY A 249 8.53 -31.09 -0.21
C GLY A 249 8.81 -32.57 -0.36
N GLY A 250 9.05 -33.27 0.73
CA GLY A 250 9.34 -34.70 0.72
C GLY A 250 10.59 -35.08 -0.09
N ALA A 251 11.57 -34.18 -0.21
CA ALA A 251 12.73 -34.32 -1.12
C ALA A 251 12.36 -34.25 -2.63
N SER A 252 11.17 -33.80 -2.98
CA SER A 252 10.75 -33.57 -4.37
C SER A 252 11.29 -32.25 -4.91
N THR A 253 11.58 -32.20 -6.20
CA THR A 253 11.91 -30.99 -6.94
C THR A 253 10.71 -30.44 -7.74
N SER A 254 9.58 -31.14 -7.71
CA SER A 254 8.37 -30.69 -8.40
C SER A 254 7.82 -29.42 -7.77
N ILE A 255 7.37 -28.49 -8.61
CA ILE A 255 6.75 -27.25 -8.18
C ILE A 255 5.24 -27.43 -8.08
N THR A 256 4.68 -27.03 -6.96
CA THR A 256 3.23 -26.83 -6.76
C THR A 256 2.88 -25.36 -6.82
N THR A 257 1.62 -25.05 -7.09
CA THR A 257 1.11 -23.67 -7.10
C THR A 257 -0.14 -23.60 -6.23
N SER A 258 -0.10 -22.74 -5.25
CA SER A 258 -1.23 -22.46 -4.36
C SER A 258 -1.82 -21.08 -4.61
N ALA A 259 -3.12 -20.93 -4.33
CA ALA A 259 -3.84 -19.67 -4.41
C ALA A 259 -3.92 -19.07 -3.00
N ASP A 260 -3.16 -18.01 -2.74
CA ASP A 260 -2.96 -17.47 -1.40
C ASP A 260 -3.34 -15.99 -1.29
N LYS A 261 -3.97 -15.62 -0.18
CA LYS A 261 -4.17 -14.23 0.24
C LYS A 261 -3.06 -13.74 1.18
N LEU A 262 -2.58 -14.60 2.08
CA LEU A 262 -1.37 -14.40 2.87
C LEU A 262 -0.42 -15.56 2.63
N TRP A 263 0.88 -15.26 2.55
CA TRP A 263 1.92 -16.28 2.34
C TRP A 263 3.22 -15.95 3.06
N LEU A 264 4.09 -16.93 3.22
CA LEU A 264 5.50 -16.70 3.54
C LEU A 264 6.28 -16.48 2.25
N LEU A 265 7.34 -15.69 2.32
CA LEU A 265 8.27 -15.50 1.19
C LEU A 265 9.03 -16.80 0.89
N ALA A 266 9.38 -17.03 -0.39
CA ALA A 266 10.33 -18.07 -0.78
C ALA A 266 11.77 -17.59 -0.59
N GLU A 267 12.72 -18.52 -0.56
CA GLU A 267 14.14 -18.20 -0.49
C GLU A 267 14.57 -17.31 -1.68
N VAL A 268 14.18 -17.67 -2.89
CA VAL A 268 14.50 -16.90 -4.10
C VAL A 268 13.89 -15.50 -4.10
N GLU A 269 12.70 -15.32 -3.53
CA GLU A 269 12.03 -14.02 -3.46
C GLU A 269 12.78 -13.01 -2.58
N VAL A 270 13.58 -13.50 -1.65
CA VAL A 270 14.41 -12.68 -0.75
C VAL A 270 15.85 -12.64 -1.20
N ASP A 271 16.44 -13.78 -1.53
CA ASP A 271 17.88 -13.92 -1.81
C ASP A 271 18.26 -13.72 -3.29
N GLY A 272 17.28 -13.84 -4.20
CA GLY A 272 17.52 -13.81 -5.65
C GLY A 272 18.19 -15.07 -6.18
N THR A 273 18.69 -15.90 -5.30
CA THR A 273 19.28 -17.22 -5.59
C THR A 273 18.73 -18.25 -4.62
N THR A 274 18.92 -19.51 -4.89
CA THR A 274 18.60 -20.56 -3.94
C THR A 274 19.84 -21.39 -3.65
N SER A 275 20.10 -21.66 -2.39
CA SER A 275 21.18 -22.56 -1.98
C SER A 275 20.90 -24.02 -2.30
N ALA A 276 19.69 -24.34 -2.75
CA ALA A 276 19.22 -25.70 -3.01
C ALA A 276 18.61 -25.92 -4.40
N GLY A 277 18.68 -24.93 -5.29
CA GLY A 277 18.34 -25.13 -6.69
C GLY A 277 16.86 -24.94 -7.09
N TYR A 278 16.06 -24.14 -6.34
CA TYR A 278 14.63 -23.91 -6.62
C TYR A 278 14.34 -22.48 -7.08
N ALA A 279 14.99 -22.09 -8.15
CA ALA A 279 14.72 -20.79 -8.78
C ALA A 279 13.24 -20.63 -9.23
N ASP A 280 12.54 -21.74 -9.45
CA ASP A 280 11.16 -21.74 -9.96
C ASP A 280 10.09 -21.41 -8.88
N GLU A 281 10.48 -21.20 -7.61
CA GLU A 281 9.55 -20.79 -6.56
C GLU A 281 9.12 -19.32 -6.65
N GLY A 282 9.70 -18.53 -7.54
CA GLY A 282 9.37 -17.13 -7.78
C GLY A 282 10.56 -16.33 -8.27
N GLU A 283 10.41 -15.00 -8.22
CA GLU A 283 11.48 -14.03 -8.56
C GLU A 283 11.76 -13.15 -7.34
N GLN A 284 12.97 -12.59 -7.27
CA GLN A 284 13.36 -11.71 -6.18
C GLN A 284 12.55 -10.41 -6.21
N TYR A 285 11.93 -10.04 -5.08
CA TYR A 285 11.27 -8.76 -4.94
C TYR A 285 12.25 -7.60 -5.04
N GLU A 286 11.81 -6.49 -5.63
CA GLU A 286 12.61 -5.29 -5.81
C GLU A 286 13.16 -4.74 -4.48
N TYR A 287 12.38 -4.82 -3.42
CA TYR A 287 12.80 -4.44 -2.07
C TYR A 287 14.13 -5.08 -1.65
N TRP A 288 14.38 -6.32 -2.05
CA TRP A 288 15.59 -7.06 -1.71
C TRP A 288 16.73 -6.85 -2.73
N LYS A 289 16.43 -6.32 -3.93
CA LYS A 289 17.44 -5.97 -4.94
C LYS A 289 18.15 -4.65 -4.66
N THR A 290 17.50 -3.75 -3.93
CA THR A 290 17.95 -2.36 -3.72
C THR A 290 18.86 -2.16 -2.52
N VAL A 291 19.30 -3.22 -1.88
CA VAL A 291 20.19 -3.16 -0.72
C VAL A 291 21.52 -2.49 -1.09
N LYS A 292 21.73 -1.26 -0.63
CA LYS A 292 22.75 -0.33 -1.12
C LYS A 292 24.12 -0.43 -0.43
N ASP A 293 24.29 -1.19 0.63
CA ASP A 293 25.49 -1.13 1.46
C ASP A 293 26.29 -2.41 1.59
N GLY A 294 26.07 -3.36 0.67
CA GLY A 294 26.97 -4.52 0.49
C GLY A 294 26.92 -5.59 1.60
N THR A 295 26.07 -5.41 2.61
CA THR A 295 25.83 -6.41 3.66
C THR A 295 24.44 -7.03 3.49
N VAL A 296 24.30 -7.85 2.46
CA VAL A 296 23.06 -8.56 2.11
C VAL A 296 22.41 -9.28 3.30
N ALA A 297 23.18 -9.65 4.32
CA ALA A 297 22.68 -10.31 5.51
C ALA A 297 21.89 -9.37 6.45
N ALA A 298 22.25 -8.10 6.56
CA ALA A 298 21.65 -7.17 7.52
C ALA A 298 20.16 -6.94 7.25
N ASP A 299 19.75 -6.82 5.99
CA ASP A 299 18.34 -6.56 5.63
C ASP A 299 17.42 -7.75 5.82
N ARG A 300 18.00 -8.95 6.01
CA ARG A 300 17.28 -10.18 6.32
C ARG A 300 17.16 -10.41 7.82
N ILE A 301 17.78 -9.57 8.64
CA ILE A 301 17.67 -9.62 10.09
C ILE A 301 16.32 -9.00 10.47
N LYS A 302 15.45 -9.80 11.05
CA LYS A 302 14.13 -9.36 11.48
C LYS A 302 13.96 -9.55 12.99
N TYR A 303 13.23 -8.63 13.60
CA TYR A 303 13.00 -8.55 15.03
C TYR A 303 11.55 -8.88 15.37
N LEU A 304 11.29 -9.43 16.53
CA LEU A 304 9.91 -9.63 17.00
C LEU A 304 9.26 -8.28 17.30
N SER A 305 7.99 -8.12 16.93
CA SER A 305 7.21 -6.89 17.16
C SER A 305 6.93 -6.61 18.65
N ASN A 306 7.15 -7.56 19.54
CA ASN A 306 6.96 -7.41 20.99
C ASN A 306 7.96 -6.47 21.69
N GLY A 307 8.80 -5.79 20.93
CA GLY A 307 9.78 -4.85 21.48
C GLY A 307 10.98 -5.49 22.19
N SER A 308 11.15 -6.82 22.11
CA SER A 308 12.28 -7.50 22.76
C SER A 308 13.66 -7.08 22.23
N GLY A 309 13.70 -6.42 21.07
CA GLY A 309 14.95 -6.01 20.42
C GLY A 309 15.82 -7.17 19.93
N SER A 310 15.34 -8.41 20.03
CA SER A 310 16.10 -9.59 19.65
C SER A 310 15.75 -10.04 18.25
N ALA A 311 16.77 -10.14 17.40
CA ALA A 311 16.64 -10.74 16.07
C ALA A 311 16.31 -12.24 16.21
N ASN A 312 15.48 -12.74 15.32
CA ASN A 312 15.02 -14.12 15.36
C ASN A 312 15.13 -14.80 14.01
N PHE A 313 15.21 -16.14 14.06
CA PHE A 313 14.98 -16.97 12.90
C PHE A 313 13.56 -16.78 12.41
N TRP A 314 13.36 -16.78 11.07
CA TRP A 314 12.04 -16.65 10.49
C TRP A 314 11.85 -17.58 9.28
N TRP A 315 10.65 -18.09 9.15
CA TRP A 315 10.27 -19.06 8.15
C TRP A 315 10.20 -18.50 6.74
N LEU A 316 10.60 -19.33 5.80
CA LEU A 316 10.29 -19.22 4.38
C LEU A 316 9.34 -20.35 3.99
N ARG A 317 8.58 -20.16 2.89
CA ARG A 317 7.69 -21.23 2.40
C ARG A 317 8.43 -22.37 1.69
N SER A 318 9.68 -22.16 1.29
CA SER A 318 10.51 -23.13 0.58
C SER A 318 10.82 -24.37 1.42
N PRO A 319 10.37 -25.57 1.05
CA PRO A 319 10.87 -26.80 1.67
C PRO A 319 12.36 -26.97 1.40
N TYR A 320 13.09 -27.60 2.32
CA TYR A 320 14.51 -27.91 2.09
C TYR A 320 14.62 -29.28 1.42
N VAL A 321 15.01 -29.31 0.17
CA VAL A 321 14.99 -30.47 -0.71
C VAL A 321 15.83 -31.64 -0.25
N SER A 322 16.99 -31.38 0.32
CA SER A 322 17.86 -32.47 0.78
C SER A 322 17.34 -33.18 2.03
N HIS A 323 16.27 -32.69 2.63
CA HIS A 323 15.73 -33.21 3.89
C HIS A 323 14.21 -33.07 3.95
N SER A 324 13.52 -34.18 4.04
CA SER A 324 12.05 -34.25 4.12
C SER A 324 11.42 -33.68 5.42
N THR A 325 12.25 -33.15 6.33
CA THR A 325 11.79 -32.65 7.64
C THR A 325 12.01 -31.16 7.84
N TYR A 326 12.64 -30.44 6.89
CA TYR A 326 13.04 -29.04 7.06
C TYR A 326 12.36 -28.13 6.08
N PHE A 327 12.04 -26.90 6.53
CA PHE A 327 11.78 -25.74 5.68
C PHE A 327 12.94 -24.74 5.76
N ARG A 328 13.11 -23.97 4.72
CA ARG A 328 14.10 -22.88 4.66
C ARG A 328 13.70 -21.77 5.63
N SER A 329 14.68 -21.04 6.09
CA SER A 329 14.54 -19.93 7.02
C SER A 329 15.71 -18.98 6.87
N PHE A 330 15.58 -17.77 7.39
CA PHE A 330 16.73 -16.93 7.70
C PHE A 330 17.04 -17.01 9.19
N SER A 331 18.34 -16.99 9.52
CA SER A 331 18.82 -16.94 10.88
C SER A 331 18.65 -15.53 11.48
N SER A 332 18.88 -15.41 12.78
CA SER A 332 18.95 -14.11 13.47
C SER A 332 20.11 -13.21 13.00
N THR A 333 20.99 -13.72 12.16
CA THR A 333 22.11 -12.98 11.53
C THR A 333 21.86 -12.73 10.03
N GLY A 334 20.65 -13.01 9.53
CA GLY A 334 20.29 -12.80 8.12
C GLY A 334 20.87 -13.83 7.15
N ILE A 335 21.44 -14.92 7.64
CA ILE A 335 22.01 -15.99 6.80
C ILE A 335 20.93 -17.03 6.50
N VAL A 336 20.89 -17.49 5.25
CA VAL A 336 20.02 -18.60 4.84
C VAL A 336 20.29 -19.84 5.70
N ASN A 337 19.23 -20.47 6.19
CA ASN A 337 19.28 -21.61 7.07
C ASN A 337 18.11 -22.56 6.74
N ALA A 338 18.00 -23.66 7.47
CA ALA A 338 16.87 -24.58 7.44
C ALA A 338 16.57 -25.06 8.86
N ASN A 339 15.29 -25.20 9.17
CA ASN A 339 14.87 -25.67 10.48
C ASN A 339 13.81 -26.78 10.35
N VAL A 340 13.77 -27.65 11.34
CA VAL A 340 12.75 -28.72 11.41
C VAL A 340 11.36 -28.13 11.45
N ALA A 341 10.44 -28.65 10.65
CA ALA A 341 9.10 -28.10 10.40
C ALA A 341 8.27 -27.89 11.68
N ASN A 342 8.45 -28.72 12.71
CA ASN A 342 7.74 -28.60 13.98
C ASN A 342 8.41 -27.66 15.00
N SER A 343 9.52 -27.02 14.64
CA SER A 343 10.12 -25.96 15.47
C SER A 343 9.32 -24.67 15.33
N THR A 344 9.29 -23.84 16.36
CA THR A 344 8.68 -22.51 16.29
C THR A 344 9.70 -21.46 15.87
N ARG A 345 9.38 -20.67 14.84
CA ARG A 345 10.19 -19.56 14.34
C ARG A 345 9.31 -18.33 14.09
N GLY A 346 9.94 -17.20 13.85
CA GLY A 346 9.25 -15.98 13.50
C GLY A 346 8.48 -16.10 12.19
N VAL A 347 7.40 -15.35 12.09
CA VAL A 347 6.55 -15.24 10.89
C VAL A 347 6.61 -13.81 10.38
N SER A 348 6.88 -13.68 9.09
CA SER A 348 6.80 -12.46 8.30
C SER A 348 6.02 -12.81 7.04
N PHE A 349 4.75 -12.46 7.00
CA PHE A 349 3.89 -12.76 5.86
C PHE A 349 3.93 -11.65 4.80
N GLY A 350 3.57 -12.03 3.57
CA GLY A 350 3.28 -11.12 2.46
C GLY A 350 1.83 -11.24 2.02
N PHE A 351 1.35 -10.22 1.30
CA PHE A 351 0.05 -10.17 0.64
C PHE A 351 0.08 -9.17 -0.51
N CYS A 352 -0.94 -9.20 -1.38
CA CYS A 352 -1.11 -8.21 -2.45
C CYS A 352 -2.42 -7.44 -2.32
N VAL A 353 -2.39 -6.23 -2.86
CA VAL A 353 -3.56 -5.36 -2.98
C VAL A 353 -3.81 -5.03 -4.44
#